data_e71f1520ff3d14385d05e49a1a054617
#
_entry.id   e71f1520ff3d14385d05e49a1a054617
#
_cell.length_a   1.000
_cell.length_b   1.000
_cell.length_c   1.000
_cell.angle_alpha   90.00
_cell.angle_beta   90.00
_cell.angle_gamma   90.00
#
_symmetry.space_group_name_H-M   'P 1'
#
loop_
_entity.id
_entity.type
_entity.pdbx_description
1 polymer ?
#
loop_
_entity_poly.entity_id
_entity_poly.type
_entity_poly.pdbx_seq_one_letter_code
_entity_poly.pdbx_strand_id
1 'polypeptide(L)'
;MTLKEAIRVLAMSGAELYCKICTVDAVDVEARTVDCTPIDESAPLVGVNLQASQDGSVGVVQFPAAGSYVVVAFIDPAVAVVVLCDQIDKVQLDIGRTSATVTDEGITLNGGRLGGLVI
;
A
#
# COMPACT_ATOMS: atom_id res chain seq x y z
N MET A 1 -16.66 -0.37 -3.44
CA MET A 1 -16.20 -0.22 -4.83
C MET A 1 -14.79 -0.78 -4.97
N THR A 2 -14.57 -1.63 -5.96
CA THR A 2 -13.24 -2.14 -6.24
C THR A 2 -12.41 -1.09 -7.00
N LEU A 3 -11.10 -1.24 -7.01
CA LEU A 3 -10.21 -0.38 -7.79
C LEU A 3 -10.58 -0.39 -9.28
N LYS A 4 -10.87 -1.57 -9.82
CA LYS A 4 -11.26 -1.73 -11.22
C LYS A 4 -12.55 -0.98 -11.54
N GLU A 5 -13.53 -1.07 -10.67
CA GLU A 5 -14.81 -0.35 -10.84
C GLU A 5 -14.61 1.16 -10.76
N ALA A 6 -13.79 1.63 -9.81
CA ALA A 6 -13.50 3.05 -9.67
C ALA A 6 -12.83 3.62 -10.93
N ILE A 7 -11.85 2.91 -11.47
CA ILE A 7 -11.17 3.31 -12.71
C ILE A 7 -12.15 3.37 -13.88
N ARG A 8 -13.02 2.37 -13.99
CA ARG A 8 -14.02 2.33 -15.06
C ARG A 8 -14.99 3.51 -14.97
N VAL A 9 -15.49 3.80 -13.78
CA VAL A 9 -16.40 4.91 -13.56
C VAL A 9 -15.75 6.24 -13.90
N LEU A 10 -14.52 6.45 -13.49
CA LEU A 10 -13.77 7.67 -13.79
C LEU A 10 -13.53 7.83 -15.30
N ALA A 11 -13.16 6.75 -15.98
CA ALA A 11 -12.97 6.77 -17.43
C ALA A 11 -14.24 7.14 -18.16
N MET A 12 -15.39 6.63 -17.71
CA MET A 12 -16.70 6.93 -18.31
C MET A 12 -17.21 8.31 -17.98
N SER A 13 -16.85 8.85 -16.81
CA SER A 13 -17.29 10.18 -16.38
C SER A 13 -16.45 11.30 -16.95
N GLY A 14 -15.31 11.00 -17.58
CA GLY A 14 -14.37 12.00 -18.06
C GLY A 14 -13.47 12.60 -16.98
N ALA A 15 -13.54 12.07 -15.75
CA ALA A 15 -12.64 12.49 -14.68
C ALA A 15 -11.23 11.98 -14.93
N GLU A 16 -10.22 12.78 -14.57
CA GLU A 16 -8.83 12.41 -14.73
C GLU A 16 -8.30 11.67 -13.50
N LEU A 17 -7.58 10.57 -13.74
CA LEU A 17 -6.72 9.96 -12.74
C LEU A 17 -5.44 10.77 -12.65
N TYR A 18 -5.00 11.05 -11.47
CA TYR A 18 -3.72 11.72 -11.28
C TYR A 18 -2.97 11.12 -10.09
N CYS A 19 -1.68 11.33 -10.11
CA CYS A 19 -0.79 10.85 -9.05
C CYS A 19 -0.01 12.02 -8.45
N LYS A 20 0.36 11.88 -7.20
CA LYS A 20 1.28 12.79 -6.53
C LYS A 20 2.42 12.02 -5.90
N ILE A 21 3.60 12.63 -5.91
CA ILE A 21 4.73 12.13 -5.12
C ILE A 21 4.57 12.71 -3.72
N CYS A 22 4.66 11.85 -2.72
CA CYS A 22 4.49 12.22 -1.32
C CYS A 22 5.66 11.73 -0.48
N THR A 23 5.93 12.42 0.61
CA THR A 23 6.86 11.96 1.64
C THR A 23 6.06 11.24 2.72
N VAL A 24 6.52 10.07 3.13
CA VAL A 24 5.85 9.28 4.18
C VAL A 24 6.12 9.91 5.55
N ASP A 25 5.06 10.25 6.27
CA ASP A 25 5.13 10.81 7.61
C ASP A 25 5.02 9.74 8.68
N ALA A 26 4.09 8.80 8.51
CA ALA A 26 3.84 7.72 9.45
C ALA A 26 3.23 6.52 8.72
N VAL A 27 3.49 5.33 9.26
CA VAL A 27 2.97 4.07 8.72
C VAL A 27 2.19 3.34 9.80
N ASP A 28 0.95 2.94 9.48
CA ASP A 28 0.14 2.09 10.33
C ASP A 28 0.13 0.68 9.75
N VAL A 29 0.90 -0.21 10.37
CA VAL A 29 1.08 -1.58 9.90
C VAL A 29 -0.21 -2.39 10.04
N GLU A 30 -0.96 -2.19 11.10
CA GLU A 30 -2.19 -2.95 11.34
C GLU A 30 -3.29 -2.54 10.37
N ALA A 31 -3.47 -1.25 10.17
CA ALA A 31 -4.46 -0.73 9.23
C ALA A 31 -4.01 -0.83 7.77
N ARG A 32 -2.71 -1.05 7.52
CA ARG A 32 -2.09 -1.06 6.19
C ARG A 32 -2.34 0.24 5.45
N THR A 33 -2.06 1.33 6.16
CA THR A 33 -2.21 2.70 5.64
C THR A 33 -0.98 3.53 5.96
N VAL A 34 -0.86 4.65 5.27
CA VAL A 34 0.20 5.63 5.55
C VAL A 34 -0.39 7.03 5.60
N ASP A 35 0.25 7.86 6.40
CA ASP A 35 0.06 9.29 6.37
C ASP A 35 1.23 9.88 5.59
N CYS A 36 0.96 10.74 4.64
CA CYS A 36 2.00 11.32 3.81
C CYS A 36 1.67 12.76 3.41
N THR A 37 2.70 13.49 3.02
CA THR A 37 2.59 14.89 2.61
C THR A 37 3.08 15.01 1.17
N PRO A 38 2.23 15.52 0.25
CA PRO A 38 2.65 15.77 -1.12
C PRO A 38 3.82 16.74 -1.19
N ILE A 39 4.75 16.48 -2.13
CA ILE A 39 5.92 17.36 -2.30
C ILE A 39 5.57 18.72 -2.89
N ASP A 40 4.38 18.88 -3.45
CA ASP A 40 3.89 20.16 -3.96
C ASP A 40 3.32 21.06 -2.85
N GLU A 41 3.51 20.67 -1.58
CA GLU A 41 3.05 21.41 -0.40
C GLU A 41 1.53 21.51 -0.27
N SER A 42 0.78 20.70 -1.01
CA SER A 42 -0.66 20.60 -0.79
C SER A 42 -0.97 19.89 0.54
N ALA A 43 -2.24 19.84 0.91
CA ALA A 43 -2.66 19.32 2.21
C ALA A 43 -2.17 17.89 2.46
N PRO A 44 -1.73 17.59 3.69
CA PRO A 44 -1.34 16.22 4.05
C PRO A 44 -2.47 15.22 3.85
N LEU A 45 -2.09 13.99 3.50
CA LEU A 45 -3.01 12.88 3.30
C LEU A 45 -2.92 11.93 4.49
N VAL A 46 -4.06 11.56 5.05
CA VAL A 46 -4.15 10.68 6.22
C VAL A 46 -4.85 9.39 5.82
N GLY A 47 -4.30 8.26 6.25
CA GLY A 47 -4.95 6.97 6.05
C GLY A 47 -4.98 6.52 4.60
N VAL A 48 -3.92 6.80 3.83
CA VAL A 48 -3.81 6.36 2.43
C VAL A 48 -3.58 4.85 2.41
N ASN A 49 -4.37 4.13 1.64
CA ASN A 49 -4.29 2.67 1.57
C ASN A 49 -2.99 2.20 0.91
N LEU A 50 -2.37 1.17 1.48
CA LEU A 50 -1.22 0.49 0.89
C LEU A 50 -1.63 -0.65 -0.04
N GLN A 51 -2.91 -0.98 -0.08
CA GLN A 51 -3.48 -2.02 -0.94
C GLN A 51 -4.71 -1.50 -1.66
N ALA A 52 -4.99 -2.07 -2.83
CA ALA A 52 -6.20 -1.75 -3.58
C ALA A 52 -7.47 -2.18 -2.82
N SER A 53 -7.40 -3.25 -2.05
CA SER A 53 -8.49 -3.70 -1.19
C SER A 53 -8.38 -3.07 0.18
N GLN A 54 -9.48 -2.58 0.72
CA GLN A 54 -9.54 -2.03 2.07
C GLN A 54 -9.66 -3.10 3.15
N ASP A 55 -9.87 -4.35 2.76
CA ASP A 55 -9.95 -5.47 3.69
C ASP A 55 -8.63 -5.73 4.41
N GLY A 56 -7.50 -5.54 3.74
CA GLY A 56 -6.19 -5.55 4.40
C GLY A 56 -5.70 -6.89 4.94
N SER A 57 -6.43 -7.98 4.70
CA SER A 57 -6.12 -9.28 5.32
C SER A 57 -5.42 -10.26 4.38
N VAL A 58 -5.39 -10.00 3.09
CA VAL A 58 -4.82 -10.91 2.07
C VAL A 58 -4.02 -10.13 1.04
N GLY A 59 -3.16 -10.85 0.32
CA GLY A 59 -2.37 -10.31 -0.77
C GLY A 59 -1.01 -9.81 -0.34
N VAL A 60 -0.42 -8.95 -1.16
CA VAL A 60 0.91 -8.38 -0.93
C VAL A 60 0.77 -6.94 -0.51
N VAL A 61 1.44 -6.56 0.57
CA VAL A 61 1.55 -5.17 0.97
C VAL A 61 3.01 -4.81 1.23
N GLN A 62 3.43 -3.65 0.73
CA GLN A 62 4.74 -3.07 0.98
C GLN A 62 4.57 -1.91 1.96
N PHE A 63 5.34 -1.94 3.04
CA PHE A 63 5.32 -0.88 4.04
C PHE A 63 6.51 0.05 3.78
N PRO A 64 6.25 1.29 3.32
CA PRO A 64 7.34 2.21 3.02
C PRO A 64 8.04 2.69 4.29
N ALA A 65 9.32 3.05 4.15
CA ALA A 65 10.07 3.63 5.24
C ALA A 65 9.60 5.07 5.50
N ALA A 66 9.51 5.45 6.77
CA ALA A 66 9.21 6.84 7.12
C ALA A 66 10.29 7.76 6.55
N GLY A 67 9.87 8.90 5.98
CA GLY A 67 10.76 9.84 5.32
C GLY A 67 11.09 9.51 3.87
N SER A 68 10.70 8.34 3.38
CA SER A 68 10.88 7.97 1.98
C SER A 68 9.77 8.54 1.11
N TYR A 69 9.91 8.38 -0.20
CA TYR A 69 8.91 8.83 -1.15
C TYR A 69 7.98 7.71 -1.56
N VAL A 70 6.73 8.06 -1.79
CA VAL A 70 5.73 7.17 -2.38
C VAL A 70 5.01 7.90 -3.50
N VAL A 71 4.47 7.14 -4.46
CA VAL A 71 3.56 7.69 -5.46
C VAL A 71 2.17 7.27 -5.07
N VAL A 72 1.29 8.26 -4.91
CA VAL A 72 -0.10 8.06 -4.51
C VAL A 72 -0.99 8.35 -5.69
N ALA A 73 -1.84 7.40 -6.05
CA ALA A 73 -2.84 7.56 -7.09
C ALA A 73 -4.17 7.98 -6.46
N PHE A 74 -4.77 9.02 -7.00
CA PHE A 74 -6.08 9.50 -6.61
C PHE A 74 -7.10 8.95 -7.58
N ILE A 75 -7.91 8.01 -7.11
CA ILE A 75 -8.91 7.32 -7.94
C ILE A 75 -10.21 8.12 -7.95
N ASP A 76 -10.53 8.73 -6.82
CA ASP A 76 -11.52 9.78 -6.70
C ASP A 76 -11.12 10.68 -5.51
N PRO A 77 -11.86 11.77 -5.23
CA PRO A 77 -11.49 12.66 -4.11
C PRO A 77 -11.41 11.97 -2.75
N ALA A 78 -12.07 10.83 -2.59
CA ALA A 78 -12.13 10.13 -1.31
C ALA A 78 -11.25 8.87 -1.27
N VAL A 79 -10.70 8.43 -2.41
CA VAL A 79 -9.93 7.18 -2.50
C VAL A 79 -8.55 7.44 -3.06
N ALA A 80 -7.55 7.19 -2.23
CA ALA A 80 -6.14 7.29 -2.60
C ALA A 80 -5.41 6.01 -2.22
N VAL A 81 -4.52 5.56 -3.10
CA VAL A 81 -3.77 4.31 -2.91
C VAL A 81 -2.32 4.54 -3.27
N VAL A 82 -1.41 4.00 -2.47
CA VAL A 82 0.02 4.00 -2.80
C VAL A 82 0.25 2.97 -3.90
N VAL A 83 0.86 3.42 -5.00
CA VAL A 83 1.14 2.55 -6.15
C VAL A 83 2.62 2.23 -6.32
N LEU A 84 3.52 3.06 -5.80
CA LEU A 84 4.96 2.82 -5.83
C LEU A 84 5.59 3.30 -4.53
N CYS A 85 6.57 2.54 -4.04
CA CYS A 85 7.39 2.90 -2.89
C CYS A 85 8.84 3.01 -3.32
N ASP A 86 9.54 4.02 -2.81
CA ASP A 86 10.98 4.20 -3.05
C ASP A 86 11.80 3.28 -2.14
N GLN A 87 11.53 3.34 -0.83
CA GLN A 87 12.19 2.50 0.16
C GLN A 87 11.15 1.81 1.02
N ILE A 88 11.34 0.53 1.27
CA ILE A 88 10.41 -0.27 2.06
C ILE A 88 11.12 -0.88 3.26
N ASP A 89 10.41 -0.91 4.40
CA ASP A 89 10.89 -1.54 5.64
C ASP A 89 10.43 -2.99 5.75
N LYS A 90 9.29 -3.32 5.12
CA LYS A 90 8.67 -4.62 5.30
C LYS A 90 7.79 -4.95 4.10
N VAL A 91 7.80 -6.22 3.72
CA VAL A 91 6.83 -6.79 2.78
C VAL A 91 6.06 -7.87 3.51
N GLN A 92 4.75 -7.82 3.42
CA GLN A 92 3.87 -8.84 3.97
C GLN A 92 3.10 -9.50 2.83
N LEU A 93 3.16 -10.83 2.77
CA LEU A 93 2.44 -11.63 1.77
C LEU A 93 1.54 -12.61 2.49
N ASP A 94 0.25 -12.59 2.19
CA ASP A 94 -0.73 -13.51 2.75
C ASP A 94 -1.52 -14.16 1.63
N ILE A 95 -1.44 -15.48 1.53
CA ILE A 95 -2.18 -16.28 0.55
C ILE A 95 -2.79 -17.47 1.30
N GLY A 96 -4.09 -17.43 1.54
CA GLY A 96 -4.77 -18.49 2.26
C GLY A 96 -4.14 -18.72 3.65
N ARG A 97 -3.58 -19.90 3.86
CA ARG A 97 -2.92 -20.27 5.12
C ARG A 97 -1.43 -19.97 5.13
N THR A 98 -0.89 -19.49 4.01
CA THR A 98 0.53 -19.21 3.87
C THR A 98 0.79 -17.74 4.03
N SER A 99 1.77 -17.40 4.85
CA SER A 99 2.21 -16.02 5.00
C SER A 99 3.72 -15.94 4.91
N ALA A 100 4.21 -14.80 4.43
CA ALA A 100 5.63 -14.48 4.38
C ALA A 100 5.82 -13.03 4.77
N THR A 101 6.79 -12.78 5.63
CA THR A 101 7.16 -11.43 6.06
C THR A 101 8.63 -11.23 5.79
N VAL A 102 8.99 -10.18 5.06
CA VAL A 102 10.38 -9.82 4.77
C VAL A 102 10.70 -8.49 5.41
N THR A 103 11.75 -8.47 6.22
CA THR A 103 12.28 -7.26 6.86
C THR A 103 13.80 -7.27 6.71
N ASP A 104 14.47 -6.24 7.22
CA ASP A 104 15.93 -6.21 7.24
C ASP A 104 16.53 -7.28 8.18
N GLU A 105 15.72 -7.85 9.06
CA GLU A 105 16.15 -8.92 9.96
C GLU A 105 16.06 -10.32 9.33
N GLY A 106 15.38 -10.46 8.21
CA GLY A 106 15.26 -11.72 7.49
C GLY A 106 13.84 -12.00 7.01
N ILE A 107 13.58 -13.27 6.74
CA ILE A 107 12.31 -13.75 6.20
C ILE A 107 11.64 -14.68 7.21
N THR A 108 10.38 -14.40 7.52
CA THR A 108 9.56 -15.27 8.37
C THR A 108 8.46 -15.89 7.51
N LEU A 109 8.38 -17.23 7.51
CA LEU A 109 7.37 -17.97 6.76
C LEU A 109 6.38 -18.61 7.74
N ASN A 110 5.08 -18.43 7.51
CA ASN A 110 4.01 -19.02 8.32
C ASN A 110 4.21 -18.83 9.82
N GLY A 111 4.67 -17.66 10.25
CA GLY A 111 4.97 -17.39 11.66
C GLY A 111 6.10 -18.23 12.23
N GLY A 112 7.03 -18.67 11.37
CA GLY A 112 8.13 -19.55 11.77
C GLY A 112 7.93 -21.01 11.39
N ARG A 113 6.81 -21.37 10.78
CA ARG A 113 6.54 -22.73 10.31
C ARG A 113 7.09 -22.92 8.90
N LEU A 114 7.85 -23.98 8.68
CA LEU A 114 8.42 -24.32 7.39
C LEU A 114 7.68 -25.47 6.70
N GLY A 115 6.50 -25.83 7.16
CA GLY A 115 5.71 -26.90 6.59
C GLY A 115 5.37 -26.64 5.13
N GLY A 116 5.67 -27.57 4.25
CA GLY A 116 5.40 -27.48 2.83
C GLY A 116 6.41 -26.66 2.03
N LEU A 117 7.46 -26.14 2.67
CA LEU A 117 8.50 -25.44 1.96
C LEU A 117 9.41 -26.43 1.24
N VAL A 118 9.55 -26.24 -0.08
CA VAL A 118 10.48 -26.99 -0.92
C VAL A 118 11.56 -26.03 -1.38
N ILE A 119 12.79 -26.37 -1.05
CA ILE A 119 13.94 -25.54 -1.41
C ILE A 119 14.60 -26.13 -2.65
#